data_f39eb8bdb4d2110749768b59c244bdc1
#
_entry.id   f39eb8bdb4d2110749768b59c244bdc1
#
_cell.length_a   1.000
_cell.length_b   1.000
_cell.length_c   1.000
_cell.angle_alpha   90.00
_cell.angle_beta   90.00
_cell.angle_gamma   90.00
#
_symmetry.space_group_name_H-M   'P 1'
#
loop_
_entity.id
_entity.type
_entity.pdbx_description
1 polymer ?
#
loop_
_entity_poly.entity_id
_entity_poly.type
_entity_poly.pdbx_seq_one_letter_code
_entity_poly.pdbx_strand_id
1 'polypeptide(L)'
;MQTHKAKRVAIIIEAVMQSRLTDAMTEAGVSGWTVMPVLGGSGRSGEWSREGQIGRGTGMVQVVCIIRPERLDALLDAAFAVVERNMGVVTVGDVEVLRAERF
;
A
#
# COMPACT_ATOMS: atom_id res chain seq x y z
N MET A 1 15.37 25.16 0.40
CA MET A 1 15.48 23.81 1.01
C MET A 1 15.53 22.77 -0.09
N GLN A 2 16.43 21.83 0.04
CA GLN A 2 16.60 20.80 -0.99
C GLN A 2 15.63 19.65 -0.79
N THR A 3 15.06 19.17 -1.89
CA THR A 3 14.17 18.02 -1.88
C THR A 3 14.76 16.90 -2.73
N HIS A 4 14.25 15.69 -2.54
CA HIS A 4 14.71 14.50 -3.25
C HIS A 4 13.53 13.79 -3.86
N LYS A 5 13.65 13.36 -5.11
CA LYS A 5 12.59 12.65 -5.81
C LYS A 5 12.38 11.28 -5.21
N ALA A 6 11.11 10.92 -5.06
CA ALA A 6 10.72 9.63 -4.52
C ALA A 6 9.40 9.19 -5.16
N LYS A 7 9.04 7.94 -4.91
CA LYS A 7 7.75 7.39 -5.35
C LYS A 7 6.90 7.12 -4.12
N ARG A 8 5.65 7.56 -4.17
CA ARG A 8 4.66 7.19 -3.17
C ARG A 8 3.82 6.07 -3.75
N VAL A 9 3.79 4.93 -3.08
CA VAL A 9 2.98 3.79 -3.49
C VAL A 9 1.91 3.58 -2.45
N ALA A 10 0.65 3.56 -2.89
CA ALA A 10 -0.50 3.35 -2.01
C ALA A 10 -1.26 2.12 -2.50
N ILE A 11 -1.50 1.19 -1.60
CA ILE A 11 -2.14 -0.07 -1.91
C ILE A 11 -3.35 -0.23 -1.02
N ILE A 12 -4.54 -0.27 -1.63
CA ILE A 12 -5.78 -0.56 -0.91
C ILE A 12 -6.07 -2.04 -1.11
N ILE A 13 -6.21 -2.76 -0.02
CA ILE A 13 -6.35 -4.22 -0.07
C ILE A 13 -7.20 -4.68 1.12
N GLU A 14 -7.77 -5.86 0.98
CA GLU A 14 -8.51 -6.47 2.08
C GLU A 14 -7.61 -6.62 3.32
N ALA A 15 -8.16 -6.30 4.48
CA ALA A 15 -7.39 -6.31 5.73
C ALA A 15 -6.74 -7.66 6.03
N VAL A 16 -7.40 -8.75 5.64
CA VAL A 16 -6.88 -10.11 5.86
C VAL A 16 -5.58 -10.35 5.08
N MET A 17 -5.34 -9.58 4.02
CA MET A 17 -4.14 -9.73 3.18
C MET A 17 -3.00 -8.82 3.61
N GLN A 18 -3.20 -7.97 4.61
CA GLN A 18 -2.22 -6.94 4.95
C GLN A 18 -0.84 -7.52 5.34
N SER A 19 -0.83 -8.53 6.20
CA SER A 19 0.45 -9.12 6.63
C SER A 19 1.21 -9.74 5.46
N ARG A 20 0.49 -10.43 4.57
CA ARG A 20 1.11 -11.02 3.38
C ARG A 20 1.71 -9.95 2.48
N LEU A 21 1.01 -8.83 2.33
CA LEU A 21 1.51 -7.71 1.53
C LEU A 21 2.76 -7.09 2.16
N THR A 22 2.71 -6.77 3.45
CA THR A 22 3.86 -6.13 4.10
C THR A 22 5.07 -7.05 4.20
N ASP A 23 4.86 -8.36 4.31
CA ASP A 23 5.96 -9.33 4.24
C ASP A 23 6.62 -9.30 2.86
N ALA A 24 5.80 -9.28 1.80
CA ALA A 24 6.33 -9.20 0.43
C ALA A 24 7.10 -7.89 0.21
N MET A 25 6.59 -6.78 0.74
CA MET A 25 7.26 -5.49 0.66
C MET A 25 8.62 -5.53 1.36
N THR A 26 8.68 -6.13 2.52
CA THR A 26 9.93 -6.27 3.27
C THR A 26 10.95 -7.08 2.45
N GLU A 27 10.52 -8.18 1.84
CA GLU A 27 11.40 -8.99 1.00
C GLU A 27 11.88 -8.22 -0.23
N ALA A 28 11.09 -7.27 -0.72
CA ALA A 28 11.47 -6.43 -1.85
C ALA A 28 12.35 -5.24 -1.44
N GLY A 29 12.70 -5.15 -0.17
CA GLY A 29 13.63 -4.13 0.32
C GLY A 29 12.96 -2.85 0.84
N VAL A 30 11.65 -2.87 1.03
CA VAL A 30 10.94 -1.72 1.60
C VAL A 30 11.15 -1.72 3.11
N SER A 31 11.66 -0.63 3.65
CA SER A 31 12.02 -0.55 5.07
C SER A 31 10.92 0.00 5.97
N GLY A 32 9.93 0.67 5.40
CA GLY A 32 8.86 1.25 6.21
C GLY A 32 7.59 1.48 5.44
N TRP A 33 6.47 1.44 6.14
CA TRP A 33 5.15 1.70 5.59
C TRP A 33 4.22 2.18 6.69
N THR A 34 3.09 2.72 6.25
CA THR A 34 2.01 3.13 7.15
C THR A 34 0.75 2.39 6.73
N VAL A 35 0.03 1.84 7.71
CA VAL A 35 -1.24 1.16 7.46
C VAL A 35 -2.36 2.01 8.02
N MET A 36 -3.37 2.28 7.21
CA MET A 36 -4.53 3.07 7.60
C MET A 36 -5.80 2.27 7.34
N PRO A 37 -6.77 2.30 8.25
CA PRO A 37 -8.06 1.67 7.99
C PRO A 37 -8.82 2.48 6.95
N VAL A 38 -9.58 1.78 6.09
CA VAL A 38 -10.45 2.41 5.11
C VAL A 38 -11.89 2.23 5.59
N LEU A 39 -12.60 3.33 5.73
CA LEU A 39 -13.95 3.31 6.30
C LEU A 39 -15.00 2.77 5.34
N GLY A 40 -14.83 3.01 4.05
CA GLY A 40 -15.79 2.57 3.05
C GLY A 40 -15.40 3.13 1.70
N GLY A 41 -16.16 2.76 0.69
CA GLY A 41 -15.92 3.22 -0.65
C GLY A 41 -16.92 2.63 -1.62
N SER A 42 -16.69 2.89 -2.90
CA SER A 42 -17.49 2.34 -3.98
C SER A 42 -16.56 1.95 -5.12
N GLY A 43 -16.82 0.81 -5.71
CA GLY A 43 -15.99 0.32 -6.81
C GLY A 43 -16.79 -0.58 -7.71
N ARG A 44 -16.10 -1.44 -8.47
CA ARG A 44 -16.75 -2.36 -9.41
C ARG A 44 -17.81 -3.24 -8.78
N SER A 45 -17.57 -3.65 -7.54
CA SER A 45 -18.47 -4.55 -6.83
C SER A 45 -19.54 -3.83 -6.02
N GLY A 46 -19.63 -2.48 -6.16
CA GLY A 46 -20.59 -1.66 -5.44
C GLY A 46 -20.01 -0.98 -4.22
N GLU A 47 -20.89 -0.44 -3.40
CA GLU A 47 -20.50 0.24 -2.18
C GLU A 47 -20.18 -0.74 -1.07
N TRP A 48 -19.26 -0.33 -0.18
CA TRP A 48 -18.88 -1.12 0.98
C TRP A 48 -18.50 -0.20 2.14
N SER A 49 -18.59 -0.72 3.36
CA SER A 49 -18.33 0.07 4.57
C SER A 49 -17.82 -0.83 5.69
N ARG A 50 -17.08 -0.26 6.63
CA ARG A 50 -16.66 -0.97 7.84
C ARG A 50 -17.79 -1.10 8.85
N GLU A 51 -18.85 -0.31 8.71
CA GLU A 51 -19.99 -0.40 9.62
C GLU A 51 -20.60 -1.80 9.59
N GLY A 52 -20.82 -2.36 10.76
CA GLY A 52 -21.41 -3.69 10.89
C GLY A 52 -20.44 -4.84 10.66
N GLN A 53 -19.21 -4.58 10.32
CA GLN A 53 -18.21 -5.64 10.15
C GLN A 53 -17.70 -6.10 11.51
N ILE A 54 -17.44 -7.38 11.64
CA ILE A 54 -16.99 -8.00 12.88
C ILE A 54 -15.64 -8.66 12.65
N GLY A 55 -14.72 -8.44 13.60
CA GLY A 55 -13.41 -9.05 13.56
C GLY A 55 -12.37 -8.19 12.87
N ARG A 56 -11.10 -8.51 13.12
CA ARG A 56 -9.97 -7.74 12.60
C ARG A 56 -9.66 -8.03 11.14
N GLY A 57 -10.05 -9.18 10.64
CA GLY A 57 -9.76 -9.58 9.28
C GLY A 57 -10.73 -9.03 8.24
N THR A 58 -11.75 -8.28 8.68
CA THR A 58 -12.75 -7.74 7.77
C THR A 58 -12.41 -6.31 7.39
N GLY A 59 -12.94 -5.89 6.23
CA GLY A 59 -12.75 -4.54 5.75
C GLY A 59 -11.51 -4.38 4.89
N MET A 60 -11.19 -3.12 4.60
CA MET A 60 -10.08 -2.75 3.74
C MET A 60 -9.08 -1.90 4.51
N VAL A 61 -7.83 -1.97 4.11
CA VAL A 61 -6.77 -1.10 4.63
C VAL A 61 -6.06 -0.47 3.46
N GLN A 62 -5.41 0.67 3.74
CA GLN A 62 -4.49 1.29 2.80
C GLN A 62 -3.08 1.20 3.38
N VAL A 63 -2.17 0.62 2.61
CA VAL A 63 -0.76 0.54 2.97
C VAL A 63 -0.01 1.52 2.09
N VAL A 64 0.71 2.44 2.71
CA VAL A 64 1.42 3.51 1.99
C VAL A 64 2.89 3.43 2.32
N CYS A 65 3.75 3.55 1.31
CA CYS A 65 5.17 3.69 1.51
C CYS A 65 5.75 4.73 0.56
N ILE A 66 6.86 5.31 0.98
CA ILE A 66 7.65 6.24 0.17
C ILE A 66 8.98 5.55 -0.09
N ILE A 67 9.34 5.41 -1.35
CA ILE A 67 10.53 4.65 -1.72
C ILE A 67 11.37 5.43 -2.74
N ARG A 68 12.63 5.04 -2.85
CA ARG A 68 13.50 5.55 -3.91
C ARG A 68 13.01 5.05 -5.26
N PRO A 69 13.09 5.88 -6.32
CA PRO A 69 12.57 5.48 -7.64
C PRO A 69 13.13 4.15 -8.15
N GLU A 70 14.39 3.84 -7.88
CA GLU A 70 15.02 2.61 -8.36
C GLU A 70 14.48 1.35 -7.68
N ARG A 71 13.71 1.49 -6.60
CA ARG A 71 13.09 0.37 -5.91
C ARG A 71 11.68 0.04 -6.41
N LEU A 72 11.15 0.89 -7.28
CA LEU A 72 9.74 0.80 -7.66
C LEU A 72 9.40 -0.53 -8.34
N ASP A 73 10.21 -0.97 -9.30
CA ASP A 73 9.88 -2.17 -10.05
C ASP A 73 9.81 -3.40 -9.14
N ALA A 74 10.78 -3.56 -8.23
CA ALA A 74 10.78 -4.68 -7.31
C ALA A 74 9.56 -4.66 -6.40
N LEU A 75 9.19 -3.47 -5.91
CA LEU A 75 8.00 -3.33 -5.08
C LEU A 75 6.72 -3.67 -5.85
N LEU A 76 6.58 -3.15 -7.07
CA LEU A 76 5.38 -3.39 -7.85
C LEU A 76 5.21 -4.88 -8.18
N ASP A 77 6.30 -5.57 -8.52
CA ASP A 77 6.25 -7.00 -8.77
C ASP A 77 5.79 -7.76 -7.53
N ALA A 78 6.35 -7.42 -6.36
CA ALA A 78 5.99 -8.07 -5.11
C ALA A 78 4.53 -7.78 -4.73
N ALA A 79 4.11 -6.54 -4.86
CA ALA A 79 2.74 -6.13 -4.52
C ALA A 79 1.74 -6.77 -5.47
N PHE A 80 2.02 -6.81 -6.77
CA PHE A 80 1.11 -7.40 -7.74
C PHE A 80 0.89 -8.88 -7.48
N ALA A 81 1.92 -9.60 -7.09
CA ALA A 81 1.82 -11.01 -6.77
C ALA A 81 0.80 -11.26 -5.63
N VAL A 82 0.64 -10.28 -4.74
CA VAL A 82 -0.32 -10.38 -3.63
C VAL A 82 -1.71 -9.92 -4.07
N VAL A 83 -1.80 -8.81 -4.84
CA VAL A 83 -3.10 -8.20 -5.14
C VAL A 83 -3.80 -8.79 -6.35
N GLU A 84 -3.10 -9.48 -7.26
CA GLU A 84 -3.67 -9.90 -8.54
C GLU A 84 -4.88 -10.83 -8.41
N ARG A 85 -4.98 -11.60 -7.33
CA ARG A 85 -6.08 -12.52 -7.07
C ARG A 85 -7.03 -12.02 -6.00
N ASN A 86 -6.84 -10.79 -5.56
CA ASN A 86 -7.60 -10.21 -4.47
C ASN A 86 -8.16 -8.87 -4.90
N MET A 87 -9.15 -8.39 -4.15
CA MET A 87 -9.68 -7.07 -4.36
C MET A 87 -8.63 -6.06 -3.88
N GLY A 88 -8.08 -5.28 -4.81
CA GLY A 88 -7.05 -4.34 -4.43
C GLY A 88 -6.72 -3.37 -5.54
N VAL A 89 -6.17 -2.23 -5.16
CA VAL A 89 -5.76 -1.17 -6.09
C VAL A 89 -4.38 -0.70 -5.68
N VAL A 90 -3.47 -0.60 -6.65
CA VAL A 90 -2.14 -0.07 -6.43
C VAL A 90 -2.00 1.22 -7.21
N THR A 91 -1.63 2.29 -6.54
CA THR A 91 -1.37 3.58 -7.20
C THR A 91 0.06 4.02 -6.93
N VAL A 92 0.63 4.71 -7.91
CA VAL A 92 2.01 5.23 -7.83
C VAL A 92 1.96 6.71 -8.16
N GLY A 93 2.61 7.50 -7.33
CA GLY A 93 2.72 8.94 -7.57
C GLY A 93 4.15 9.42 -7.37
N ASP A 94 4.49 10.50 -8.04
CA ASP A 94 5.76 11.16 -7.83
C ASP A 94 5.63 12.14 -6.67
N VAL A 95 6.58 12.08 -5.76
CA VAL A 95 6.65 12.98 -4.62
C VAL A 95 8.09 13.46 -4.42
N GLU A 96 8.25 14.43 -3.56
CA GLU A 96 9.56 14.89 -3.13
C GLU A 96 9.65 14.81 -1.63
N VAL A 97 10.78 14.34 -1.12
CA VAL A 97 11.02 14.21 0.31
C VAL A 97 12.15 15.12 0.72
N LEU A 98 12.11 15.59 1.96
CA LEU A 98 13.12 16.50 2.50
C LEU A 98 14.30 15.76 3.11
N ARG A 99 14.15 14.52 3.49
CA ARG A 99 15.16 13.76 4.24
C ARG A 99 15.43 12.43 3.52
N ALA A 100 16.40 12.46 2.60
CA ALA A 100 16.74 11.30 1.79
C ALA A 100 17.17 10.09 2.61
N GLU A 101 17.75 10.31 3.79
CA GLU A 101 18.23 9.23 4.65
C GLU A 101 17.11 8.43 5.32
N ARG A 102 15.85 8.87 5.14
CA ARG A 102 14.70 8.21 5.78
C ARG A 102 13.98 7.22 4.88
N PHE A 103 14.48 7.01 3.68
CA PHE A 103 13.76 6.11 2.77
C PHE A 103 14.65 5.34 1.80
#